data_70909b6e96d29c8d341038c75ecef654
#
_entry.id   70909b6e96d29c8d341038c75ecef654
#
_cell.length_a   1.000
_cell.length_b   1.000
_cell.length_c   1.000
_cell.angle_alpha   90.00
_cell.angle_beta   90.00
_cell.angle_gamma   90.00
#
_symmetry.space_group_name_H-M   'P 1'
#
loop_
_entity.id
_entity.type
_entity.pdbx_description
1 polymer ?
#
loop_
_entity_poly.entity_id
_entity_poly.type
_entity_poly.pdbx_seq_one_letter_code
_entity_poly.pdbx_strand_id
1 'polypeptide(L)'
;MSPVIDLPTFTELQANTGADFVVELVDTFAAEAPGMQAELRAAWAAGAADRFRRAAHSLKTNAQTFGALRLGEAARGLELAGLPRDAAALDALDAGCHEALAALQALAHG
;
A
#
# COMPACT_ATOMS: atom_id res chain seq x y z
N MET A 1 -0.35 9.19 17.57
CA MET A 1 -0.61 8.01 16.71
C MET A 1 -1.01 8.49 15.32
N SER A 2 -0.37 7.97 14.29
CA SER A 2 -0.70 8.34 12.91
C SER A 2 -2.03 7.71 12.48
N PRO A 3 -2.91 8.45 11.80
CA PRO A 3 -4.13 7.86 11.25
C PRO A 3 -3.80 6.84 10.15
N VAL A 4 -4.75 5.96 9.89
CA VAL A 4 -4.60 4.97 8.80
C VAL A 4 -4.47 5.69 7.45
N ILE A 5 -5.30 6.70 7.22
CA ILE A 5 -5.26 7.54 6.02
C ILE A 5 -5.07 9.00 6.46
N ASP A 6 -4.11 9.66 5.83
CA ASP A 6 -3.89 11.09 5.99
C ASP A 6 -4.97 11.85 5.21
N LEU A 7 -5.97 12.36 5.91
CA LEU A 7 -7.11 13.02 5.27
C LEU A 7 -6.73 14.22 4.39
N PRO A 8 -5.79 15.10 4.79
CA PRO A 8 -5.37 16.18 3.90
C PRO A 8 -4.86 15.68 2.55
N THR A 9 -4.06 14.62 2.55
CA THR A 9 -3.53 14.02 1.32
C THR A 9 -4.67 13.48 0.43
N PHE A 10 -5.60 12.74 1.03
CA PHE A 10 -6.74 12.17 0.30
C PHE A 10 -7.65 13.27 -0.26
N THR A 11 -7.93 14.29 0.55
CA THR A 11 -8.77 15.42 0.14
C THR A 11 -8.12 16.20 -1.01
N GLU A 12 -6.81 16.40 -0.95
CA GLU A 12 -6.07 17.07 -2.03
C GLU A 12 -6.13 16.25 -3.32
N LEU A 13 -6.01 14.94 -3.23
CA LEU A 13 -6.14 14.05 -4.39
C LEU A 13 -7.53 14.21 -5.02
N GLN A 14 -8.59 14.24 -4.20
CA GLN A 14 -9.94 14.46 -4.69
C GLN A 14 -10.11 15.82 -5.37
N ALA A 15 -9.51 16.86 -4.78
CA ALA A 15 -9.58 18.21 -5.33
C ALA A 15 -8.88 18.31 -6.69
N ASN A 16 -7.76 17.60 -6.85
CA ASN A 16 -6.95 17.67 -8.07
C ASN A 16 -7.48 16.79 -9.20
N THR A 17 -8.13 15.68 -8.88
CA THR A 17 -8.52 14.68 -9.90
C THR A 17 -10.04 14.50 -10.02
N GLY A 18 -10.81 14.98 -9.06
CA GLY A 18 -12.26 14.79 -8.98
C GLY A 18 -12.65 13.58 -8.14
N ALA A 19 -13.74 13.74 -7.38
CA ALA A 19 -14.20 12.71 -6.44
C ALA A 19 -14.56 11.39 -7.16
N ASP A 20 -15.21 11.48 -8.33
CA ASP A 20 -15.60 10.29 -9.09
C ASP A 20 -14.38 9.51 -9.58
N PHE A 21 -13.35 10.24 -10.02
CA PHE A 21 -12.12 9.61 -10.49
C PHE A 21 -11.36 8.95 -9.35
N VAL A 22 -11.37 9.55 -8.17
CA VAL A 22 -10.72 8.96 -6.99
C VAL A 22 -11.39 7.64 -6.60
N VAL A 23 -12.71 7.52 -6.73
CA VAL A 23 -13.40 6.24 -6.51
C VAL A 23 -12.81 5.15 -7.42
N GLU A 24 -12.64 5.46 -8.71
CA GLU A 24 -12.04 4.50 -9.67
C GLU A 24 -10.61 4.16 -9.29
N LEU A 25 -9.80 5.14 -8.89
CA LEU A 25 -8.42 4.90 -8.48
C LEU A 25 -8.33 4.01 -7.25
N VAL A 26 -9.17 4.26 -6.24
CA VAL A 26 -9.22 3.44 -5.02
C VAL A 26 -9.62 2.01 -5.35
N ASP A 27 -10.64 1.83 -6.17
CA ASP A 27 -11.11 0.50 -6.56
C ASP A 27 -10.05 -0.25 -7.36
N THR A 28 -9.29 0.45 -8.22
CA THR A 28 -8.19 -0.14 -8.97
C THR A 28 -7.08 -0.59 -8.02
N PHE A 29 -6.70 0.25 -7.06
CA PHE A 29 -5.70 -0.11 -6.07
C PHE A 29 -6.15 -1.33 -5.25
N ALA A 30 -7.41 -1.35 -4.81
CA ALA A 30 -7.96 -2.48 -4.08
C ALA A 30 -7.91 -3.78 -4.89
N ALA A 31 -8.18 -3.69 -6.20
CA ALA A 31 -8.13 -4.84 -7.09
C ALA A 31 -6.69 -5.33 -7.34
N GLU A 32 -5.73 -4.42 -7.39
CA GLU A 32 -4.33 -4.75 -7.69
C GLU A 32 -3.50 -5.15 -6.45
N ALA A 33 -3.91 -4.70 -5.26
CA ALA A 33 -3.14 -4.92 -4.04
C ALA A 33 -2.85 -6.41 -3.74
N PRO A 34 -3.81 -7.35 -3.90
CA PRO A 34 -3.50 -8.77 -3.69
C PRO A 34 -2.36 -9.27 -4.58
N GLY A 35 -2.29 -8.81 -5.82
CA GLY A 35 -1.18 -9.14 -6.73
C GLY A 35 0.15 -8.58 -6.26
N MET A 36 0.17 -7.36 -5.73
CA MET A 36 1.38 -6.75 -5.16
C MET A 36 1.86 -7.52 -3.94
N GLN A 37 0.93 -7.93 -3.06
CA GLN A 37 1.24 -8.73 -1.88
C GLN A 37 1.78 -10.11 -2.27
N ALA A 38 1.16 -10.75 -3.26
CA ALA A 38 1.61 -12.04 -3.77
C ALA A 38 3.01 -11.95 -4.39
N GLU A 39 3.30 -10.87 -5.10
CA GLU A 39 4.63 -10.67 -5.69
C GLU A 39 5.71 -10.49 -4.61
N LEU A 40 5.42 -9.77 -3.53
CA LEU A 40 6.33 -9.65 -2.40
C LEU A 40 6.66 -11.02 -1.80
N ARG A 41 5.65 -11.84 -1.56
CA ARG A 41 5.84 -13.18 -1.00
C ARG A 41 6.58 -14.11 -1.95
N ALA A 42 6.26 -14.06 -3.24
CA ALA A 42 6.94 -14.87 -4.24
C ALA A 42 8.42 -14.48 -4.37
N ALA A 43 8.73 -13.20 -4.38
CA ALA A 43 10.09 -12.71 -4.43
C ALA A 43 10.87 -13.10 -3.17
N TRP A 44 10.23 -12.99 -2.00
CA TRP A 44 10.84 -13.42 -0.74
C TRP A 44 11.14 -14.92 -0.74
N ALA A 45 10.18 -15.75 -1.14
CA ALA A 45 10.34 -17.20 -1.20
C ALA A 45 11.46 -17.60 -2.17
N ALA A 46 11.62 -16.85 -3.27
CA ALA A 46 12.65 -17.10 -4.27
C ALA A 46 14.02 -16.52 -3.87
N GLY A 47 14.11 -15.76 -2.79
CA GLY A 47 15.33 -15.03 -2.41
C GLY A 47 15.71 -13.95 -3.43
N ALA A 48 14.74 -13.44 -4.18
CA ALA A 48 14.96 -12.48 -5.27
C ALA A 48 14.92 -11.04 -4.73
N ALA A 49 16.04 -10.56 -4.22
CA ALA A 49 16.13 -9.28 -3.51
C ALA A 49 15.68 -8.10 -4.37
N ASP A 50 16.06 -8.04 -5.65
CA ASP A 50 15.67 -6.93 -6.53
C ASP A 50 14.17 -6.93 -6.84
N ARG A 51 13.59 -8.11 -7.09
CA ARG A 51 12.14 -8.23 -7.27
C ARG A 51 11.39 -7.77 -6.03
N PHE A 52 11.86 -8.20 -4.86
CA PHE A 52 11.28 -7.83 -3.58
C PHE A 52 11.30 -6.31 -3.39
N ARG A 53 12.46 -5.70 -3.62
CA ARG A 53 12.62 -4.25 -3.48
C ARG A 53 11.68 -3.48 -4.42
N ARG A 54 11.57 -3.91 -5.68
CA ARG A 54 10.70 -3.25 -6.65
C ARG A 54 9.22 -3.39 -6.29
N ALA A 55 8.82 -4.55 -5.80
CA ALA A 55 7.45 -4.77 -5.36
C ALA A 55 7.11 -3.90 -4.15
N ALA A 56 8.01 -3.80 -3.19
CA ALA A 56 7.84 -2.94 -2.01
C ALA A 56 7.76 -1.47 -2.42
N HIS A 57 8.60 -1.04 -3.36
CA HIS A 57 8.58 0.33 -3.89
C HIS A 57 7.25 0.66 -4.54
N SER A 58 6.73 -0.26 -5.35
CA SER A 58 5.44 -0.08 -6.04
C SER A 58 4.30 0.08 -5.04
N LEU A 59 4.26 -0.76 -4.01
CA LEU A 59 3.24 -0.67 -2.96
C LEU A 59 3.38 0.66 -2.19
N LYS A 60 4.60 1.05 -1.85
CA LYS A 60 4.88 2.32 -1.18
C LYS A 60 4.31 3.50 -1.98
N THR A 61 4.59 3.55 -3.28
CA THR A 61 4.16 4.63 -4.14
C THR A 61 2.64 4.72 -4.21
N ASN A 62 1.97 3.59 -4.37
CA ASN A 62 0.51 3.55 -4.38
C ASN A 62 -0.06 4.02 -3.04
N ALA A 63 0.47 3.51 -1.94
CA ALA A 63 0.01 3.89 -0.60
C ALA A 63 0.13 5.40 -0.36
N GLN A 64 1.27 5.98 -0.72
CA GLN A 64 1.53 7.41 -0.53
C GLN A 64 0.58 8.28 -1.36
N THR A 65 0.27 7.86 -2.57
CA THR A 65 -0.65 8.57 -3.46
C THR A 65 -2.01 8.81 -2.79
N PHE A 66 -2.50 7.81 -2.07
CA PHE A 66 -3.82 7.87 -1.43
C PHE A 66 -3.78 8.40 0.00
N GLY A 67 -2.61 8.72 0.53
CA GLY A 67 -2.48 9.15 1.92
C GLY A 67 -2.42 8.01 2.93
N ALA A 68 -2.25 6.76 2.48
CA ALA A 68 -2.04 5.61 3.35
C ALA A 68 -0.58 5.61 3.84
N LEU A 69 -0.23 6.61 4.66
CA LEU A 69 1.16 6.88 5.01
C LEU A 69 1.77 5.81 5.90
N ARG A 70 0.96 5.21 6.80
CA ARG A 70 1.44 4.11 7.64
C ARG A 70 1.80 2.89 6.79
N LEU A 71 0.97 2.55 5.82
CA LEU A 71 1.26 1.48 4.88
C LEU A 71 2.47 1.82 4.03
N GLY A 72 2.55 3.05 3.56
CA GLY A 72 3.70 3.54 2.79
C GLY A 72 5.01 3.42 3.56
N GLU A 73 5.02 3.76 4.86
CA GLU A 73 6.21 3.64 5.71
C GLU A 73 6.58 2.17 5.94
N ALA A 74 5.61 1.29 6.12
CA ALA A 74 5.88 -0.15 6.26
C ALA A 74 6.51 -0.71 4.99
N ALA A 75 5.97 -0.35 3.82
CA ALA A 75 6.53 -0.77 2.53
C ALA A 75 7.93 -0.19 2.30
N ARG A 76 8.14 1.08 2.68
CA ARG A 76 9.46 1.71 2.60
C ARG A 76 10.48 0.98 3.47
N GLY A 77 10.08 0.57 4.67
CA GLY A 77 10.95 -0.20 5.55
C GLY A 77 11.42 -1.49 4.90
N LEU A 78 10.52 -2.21 4.22
CA LEU A 78 10.89 -3.43 3.49
C LEU A 78 11.79 -3.12 2.29
N GLU A 79 11.50 -2.05 1.57
CA GLU A 79 12.33 -1.62 0.44
C GLU A 79 13.78 -1.37 0.86
N LEU A 80 13.96 -0.69 2.00
CA LEU A 80 15.29 -0.30 2.49
C LEU A 80 16.03 -1.45 3.18
N ALA A 81 15.32 -2.28 3.95
CA ALA A 81 15.91 -3.37 4.70
C ALA A 81 16.20 -4.60 3.84
N GLY A 82 15.47 -4.80 2.76
CA GLY A 82 15.61 -5.98 1.91
C GLY A 82 14.84 -7.18 2.44
N LEU A 83 15.23 -8.37 1.99
CA LEU A 83 14.52 -9.61 2.33
C LEU A 83 14.44 -9.81 3.84
N PRO A 84 13.22 -9.94 4.41
CA PRO A 84 13.08 -10.20 5.84
C PRO A 84 13.51 -11.62 6.19
N ARG A 85 13.84 -11.84 7.48
CA ARG A 85 14.27 -13.15 7.97
C ARG A 85 13.14 -14.17 8.03
N ASP A 86 11.93 -13.69 8.29
CA ASP A 86 10.75 -14.56 8.44
C ASP A 86 9.51 -13.85 7.89
N ALA A 87 8.37 -14.52 7.94
CA ALA A 87 7.13 -14.01 7.38
C ALA A 87 6.46 -12.92 8.24
N ALA A 88 6.94 -12.67 9.46
CA ALA A 88 6.26 -11.73 10.36
C ALA A 88 6.13 -10.33 9.77
N ALA A 89 7.18 -9.83 9.10
CA ALA A 89 7.15 -8.52 8.46
C ALA A 89 6.12 -8.47 7.31
N LEU A 90 6.00 -9.56 6.55
CA LEU A 90 5.01 -9.65 5.46
C LEU A 90 3.60 -9.76 6.01
N ASP A 91 3.41 -10.51 7.10
CA ASP A 91 2.10 -10.62 7.75
C ASP A 91 1.65 -9.26 8.29
N ALA A 92 2.56 -8.51 8.90
CA ALA A 92 2.28 -7.16 9.38
C ALA A 92 1.92 -6.21 8.23
N LEU A 93 2.64 -6.32 7.12
CA LEU A 93 2.36 -5.51 5.93
C LEU A 93 0.96 -5.85 5.37
N ASP A 94 0.61 -7.13 5.29
CA ASP A 94 -0.69 -7.56 4.78
C ASP A 94 -1.82 -7.04 5.66
N ALA A 95 -1.66 -7.07 6.99
CA ALA A 95 -2.64 -6.51 7.91
C ALA A 95 -2.79 -5.00 7.71
N GLY A 96 -1.69 -4.28 7.55
CA GLY A 96 -1.69 -2.85 7.29
C GLY A 96 -2.33 -2.50 5.95
N CYS A 97 -2.10 -3.33 4.94
CA CYS A 97 -2.69 -3.19 3.62
C CYS A 97 -4.21 -3.36 3.68
N HIS A 98 -4.68 -4.40 4.36
CA HIS A 98 -6.10 -4.66 4.56
C HIS A 98 -6.79 -3.49 5.26
N GLU A 99 -6.19 -2.99 6.34
CA GLU A 99 -6.71 -1.85 7.09
C GLU A 99 -6.78 -0.59 6.22
N ALA A 100 -5.71 -0.30 5.48
CA ALA A 100 -5.65 0.88 4.62
C ALA A 100 -6.68 0.81 3.50
N LEU A 101 -6.83 -0.34 2.84
CA LEU A 101 -7.80 -0.50 1.77
C LEU A 101 -9.23 -0.35 2.27
N ALA A 102 -9.56 -0.93 3.42
CA ALA A 102 -10.89 -0.77 4.01
C ALA A 102 -11.19 0.71 4.30
N ALA A 103 -10.23 1.43 4.85
CA ALA A 103 -10.38 2.86 5.14
C ALA A 103 -10.54 3.68 3.87
N LEU A 104 -9.75 3.40 2.83
CA LEU A 104 -9.84 4.10 1.54
C LEU A 104 -11.18 3.87 0.88
N GLN A 105 -11.68 2.63 0.88
CA GLN A 105 -12.98 2.31 0.29
C GLN A 105 -14.12 3.00 1.04
N ALA A 106 -14.04 3.08 2.37
CA ALA A 106 -15.01 3.80 3.17
C ALA A 106 -15.02 5.29 2.83
N LEU A 107 -13.85 5.90 2.67
CA LEU A 107 -13.73 7.33 2.31
C LEU A 107 -14.22 7.58 0.88
N ALA A 108 -13.92 6.70 -0.05
CA ALA A 108 -14.26 6.89 -1.46
C ALA A 108 -15.75 6.66 -1.72
N HIS A 109 -16.36 5.66 -1.07
CA HIS A 109 -17.73 5.26 -1.30
C HIS A 109 -18.72 5.73 -0.22
N GLY A 110 -18.18 6.28 0.84
CA GLY A 110 -18.97 6.82 1.94
C GLY A 110 -19.35 8.25 1.71
#